data_8acd8e0b97fc29eafa6de7cfb49410fb
#
_entry.id   8acd8e0b97fc29eafa6de7cfb49410fb
#
_cell.length_a   1.000
_cell.length_b   1.000
_cell.length_c   1.000
_cell.angle_alpha   90.00
_cell.angle_beta   90.00
_cell.angle_gamma   90.00
#
_symmetry.space_group_name_H-M   'P 1'
#
loop_
_entity.id
_entity.type
_entity.pdbx_description
1 polymer ?
#
loop_
_entity_poly.entity_id
_entity_poly.type
_entity_poly.pdbx_seq_one_letter_code
_entity_poly.pdbx_strand_id
1 'polypeptide(L)'
;LTGAYELLKHTDIHPVVFEESGDIGGISKTVRYQGNRMDIGGHRFFSKSQRVTEWWNEIMPLQGAPSLDDRLLGTTGKEFAPKGPDPEKTDRVMLVRNRISRIFYLHKFFDYPISLKLKTFTNMGLFRTIEAGCGYVWSVFFKKPETSLENFYINRFGKPLYRMFFEDYTEKVWGVHPSKLGADWGAQRVKGLSVFAILKDMLKKSFSKKENLKEVETSLIEQFVYPKLGPGQLWETVAGEVSEKGGEVITETPVKEIHIEGNRVTSVTVETPSGERREVPCDYFLSSLPLKDLIRSIRGIDVPDDVKRIAEELPLSLIHISEPTRP
;
A
#
# COMPACT_ATOMS: atom_id res chain seq x y z
N LEU A 1 16.30 -2.93 -3.80
CA LEU A 1 16.71 -1.75 -4.60
C LEU A 1 17.03 -0.55 -3.72
N THR A 2 16.19 -0.13 -2.74
CA THR A 2 16.53 1.01 -1.85
C THR A 2 17.87 0.83 -1.15
N GLY A 3 18.11 -0.35 -0.57
CA GLY A 3 19.40 -0.65 0.06
C GLY A 3 20.59 -0.53 -0.91
N ALA A 4 20.46 -1.08 -2.12
CA ALA A 4 21.50 -1.00 -3.15
C ALA A 4 21.79 0.46 -3.55
N TYR A 5 20.73 1.26 -3.76
CA TYR A 5 20.86 2.68 -4.10
C TYR A 5 21.59 3.47 -3.00
N GLU A 6 21.21 3.27 -1.73
CA GLU A 6 21.79 3.95 -0.60
C GLU A 6 23.25 3.51 -0.34
N LEU A 7 23.56 2.22 -0.52
CA LEU A 7 24.93 1.73 -0.42
C LEU A 7 25.84 2.38 -1.45
N LEU A 8 25.43 2.45 -2.72
CA LEU A 8 26.20 3.10 -3.78
C LEU A 8 26.35 4.62 -3.58
N LYS A 9 25.40 5.24 -2.87
CA LYS A 9 25.44 6.68 -2.59
C LYS A 9 26.40 7.03 -1.44
N HIS A 10 26.56 6.13 -0.48
CA HIS A 10 27.21 6.44 0.80
C HIS A 10 28.41 5.55 1.14
N THR A 11 28.68 4.52 0.35
CA THR A 11 29.76 3.53 0.62
C THR A 11 30.41 3.05 -0.67
N ASP A 12 31.51 2.33 -0.53
CA ASP A 12 32.19 1.64 -1.63
C ASP A 12 31.73 0.18 -1.80
N ILE A 13 30.60 -0.21 -1.17
CA ILE A 13 30.06 -1.56 -1.26
C ILE A 13 29.41 -1.74 -2.64
N HIS A 14 29.78 -2.83 -3.34
CA HIS A 14 29.19 -3.20 -4.62
C HIS A 14 27.93 -4.06 -4.38
N PRO A 15 26.71 -3.54 -4.60
CA PRO A 15 25.48 -4.29 -4.42
C PRO A 15 25.12 -5.08 -5.69
N VAL A 16 24.72 -6.33 -5.48
CA VAL A 16 24.09 -7.17 -6.49
C VAL A 16 22.66 -7.47 -6.03
N VAL A 17 21.69 -7.13 -6.85
CA VAL A 17 20.25 -7.34 -6.59
C VAL A 17 19.74 -8.47 -7.48
N PHE A 18 19.22 -9.53 -6.87
CA PHE A 18 18.54 -10.62 -7.57
C PHE A 18 17.03 -10.43 -7.46
N GLU A 19 16.34 -10.48 -8.59
CA GLU A 19 14.89 -10.44 -8.69
C GLU A 19 14.40 -11.73 -9.38
N GLU A 20 13.41 -12.40 -8.79
CA GLU A 20 12.88 -13.66 -9.29
C GLU A 20 12.16 -13.51 -10.62
N SER A 21 11.41 -12.42 -10.78
CA SER A 21 10.59 -12.16 -11.99
C SER A 21 11.35 -11.32 -13.03
N GLY A 22 10.79 -11.22 -14.23
CA GLY A 22 11.26 -10.29 -15.26
C GLY A 22 10.90 -8.83 -14.99
N ASP A 23 10.02 -8.58 -14.01
CA ASP A 23 9.51 -7.24 -13.67
C ASP A 23 10.03 -6.80 -12.30
N ILE A 24 10.41 -5.54 -12.20
CA ILE A 24 10.93 -4.93 -10.96
C ILE A 24 9.80 -4.26 -10.17
N GLY A 25 9.88 -4.31 -8.84
CA GLY A 25 8.98 -3.60 -7.94
C GLY A 25 8.11 -4.49 -7.05
N GLY A 26 8.21 -5.82 -7.17
CA GLY A 26 7.46 -6.77 -6.36
C GLY A 26 5.95 -6.52 -6.44
N ILE A 27 5.27 -6.36 -5.29
CA ILE A 27 3.83 -6.07 -5.26
C ILE A 27 3.48 -4.67 -5.79
N SER A 28 4.44 -3.76 -5.93
CA SER A 28 4.25 -2.41 -6.49
C SER A 28 4.63 -2.32 -7.96
N LYS A 29 4.90 -3.43 -8.62
CA LYS A 29 5.22 -3.41 -10.06
C LYS A 29 4.03 -2.93 -10.89
N THR A 30 4.33 -2.32 -12.02
CA THR A 30 3.35 -1.96 -13.05
C THR A 30 3.50 -2.92 -14.21
N VAL A 31 2.51 -3.79 -14.40
CA VAL A 31 2.50 -4.79 -15.48
C VAL A 31 2.27 -4.09 -16.83
N ARG A 32 2.99 -4.54 -17.85
CA ARG A 32 2.83 -4.08 -19.24
C ARG A 32 2.20 -5.18 -20.09
N TYR A 33 1.08 -4.85 -20.73
CA TYR A 33 0.41 -5.77 -21.63
C TYR A 33 -0.15 -5.04 -22.86
N GLN A 34 0.26 -5.45 -24.04
CA GLN A 34 -0.19 -4.86 -25.31
C GLN A 34 -0.11 -3.31 -25.34
N GLY A 35 1.00 -2.74 -24.82
CA GLY A 35 1.20 -1.29 -24.76
C GLY A 35 0.49 -0.58 -23.61
N ASN A 36 -0.37 -1.26 -22.88
CA ASN A 36 -1.05 -0.73 -21.71
C ASN A 36 -0.25 -1.02 -20.43
N ARG A 37 -0.42 -0.15 -19.43
CA ARG A 37 0.16 -0.28 -18.10
C ARG A 37 -0.94 -0.53 -17.09
N MET A 38 -0.75 -1.52 -16.22
CA MET A 38 -1.72 -1.91 -15.19
C MET A 38 -1.00 -2.18 -13.89
N ASP A 39 -1.48 -1.57 -12.82
CA ASP A 39 -0.98 -1.82 -11.48
C ASP A 39 -1.73 -3.00 -10.85
N ILE A 40 -1.02 -3.85 -10.10
CA ILE A 40 -1.60 -5.03 -9.45
C ILE A 40 -2.55 -4.65 -8.30
N GLY A 41 -2.48 -3.39 -7.83
CA GLY A 41 -3.33 -2.89 -6.76
C GLY A 41 -3.31 -1.37 -6.65
N GLY A 42 -3.98 -0.83 -5.64
CA GLY A 42 -4.05 0.60 -5.39
C GLY A 42 -2.83 1.12 -4.63
N HIS A 43 -1.67 1.17 -5.26
CA HIS A 43 -0.39 1.55 -4.65
C HIS A 43 -0.22 3.08 -4.58
N ARG A 44 -1.13 3.76 -3.90
CA ARG A 44 -1.01 5.21 -3.66
C ARG A 44 0.15 5.48 -2.72
N PHE A 45 1.07 6.35 -3.15
CA PHE A 45 2.14 6.75 -2.28
C PHE A 45 1.64 7.71 -1.20
N PHE A 46 1.88 7.33 0.01
CA PHE A 46 1.71 8.16 1.20
C PHE A 46 2.68 7.72 2.27
N SER A 47 3.38 8.66 2.88
CA SER A 47 4.24 8.41 4.02
C SER A 47 4.09 9.50 5.07
N LYS A 48 4.11 9.13 6.35
CA LYS A 48 4.24 10.05 7.48
C LYS A 48 5.71 10.40 7.76
N SER A 49 6.63 9.64 7.19
CA SER A 49 8.07 9.86 7.31
C SER A 49 8.53 10.87 6.26
N GLN A 50 9.04 11.99 6.71
CA GLN A 50 9.61 13.01 5.84
C GLN A 50 10.80 12.46 5.05
N ARG A 51 11.68 11.65 5.68
CA ARG A 51 12.81 10.98 5.02
C ARG A 51 12.37 10.15 3.81
N VAL A 52 11.28 9.38 3.95
CA VAL A 52 10.75 8.56 2.86
C VAL A 52 10.20 9.45 1.74
N THR A 53 9.50 10.52 2.08
CA THR A 53 8.94 11.46 1.09
C THR A 53 10.05 12.20 0.34
N GLU A 54 11.10 12.63 1.02
CA GLU A 54 12.27 13.28 0.43
C GLU A 54 13.00 12.33 -0.53
N TRP A 55 13.22 11.07 -0.11
CA TRP A 55 13.84 10.04 -0.95
C TRP A 55 13.04 9.78 -2.23
N TRP A 56 11.71 9.68 -2.12
CA TRP A 56 10.84 9.51 -3.29
C TRP A 56 10.93 10.72 -4.23
N ASN A 57 10.94 11.94 -3.69
CA ASN A 57 11.05 13.17 -4.47
C ASN A 57 12.45 13.35 -5.13
N GLU A 58 13.50 12.79 -4.52
CA GLU A 58 14.82 12.75 -5.13
C GLU A 58 14.84 11.86 -6.38
N ILE A 59 14.23 10.69 -6.30
CA ILE A 59 14.16 9.73 -7.42
C ILE A 59 13.17 10.23 -8.49
N MET A 60 11.99 10.66 -8.08
CA MET A 60 10.92 11.14 -8.95
C MET A 60 10.34 12.45 -8.41
N PRO A 61 10.74 13.60 -8.94
CA PRO A 61 10.28 14.89 -8.44
C PRO A 61 8.78 15.12 -8.69
N LEU A 62 8.16 15.91 -7.80
CA LEU A 62 6.76 16.27 -7.92
C LEU A 62 6.54 17.21 -9.11
N GLN A 63 5.41 17.07 -9.84
CA GLN A 63 5.05 17.92 -10.98
C GLN A 63 5.03 19.41 -10.64
N GLY A 64 5.57 20.21 -11.55
CA GLY A 64 5.60 21.68 -11.46
C GLY A 64 4.54 22.38 -12.34
N ALA A 65 3.84 21.61 -13.18
CA ALA A 65 2.82 22.09 -14.09
C ALA A 65 1.64 21.11 -14.16
N PRO A 66 0.44 21.57 -14.59
CA PRO A 66 -0.71 20.70 -14.82
C PRO A 66 -0.44 19.67 -15.92
N SER A 67 -0.80 18.40 -15.67
CA SER A 67 -0.80 17.36 -16.71
C SER A 67 -1.91 17.59 -17.75
N LEU A 68 -1.85 16.88 -18.87
CA LEU A 68 -2.90 16.91 -19.88
C LEU A 68 -4.27 16.58 -19.27
N ASP A 69 -4.35 15.54 -18.44
CA ASP A 69 -5.58 15.18 -17.73
C ASP A 69 -6.11 16.32 -16.86
N ASP A 70 -5.21 17.02 -16.15
CA ASP A 70 -5.62 18.16 -15.31
C ASP A 70 -6.27 19.26 -16.11
N ARG A 71 -5.73 19.51 -17.30
CA ARG A 71 -6.26 20.51 -18.24
C ARG A 71 -7.59 20.08 -18.86
N LEU A 72 -7.66 18.84 -19.34
CA LEU A 72 -8.87 18.29 -19.98
C LEU A 72 -10.04 18.14 -19.02
N LEU A 73 -9.77 17.74 -17.76
CA LEU A 73 -10.79 17.56 -16.75
C LEU A 73 -11.08 18.84 -15.95
N GLY A 74 -10.40 19.95 -16.23
CA GLY A 74 -10.55 21.20 -15.50
C GLY A 74 -10.26 21.05 -13.99
N THR A 75 -9.29 20.21 -13.64
CA THR A 75 -8.99 19.92 -12.24
C THR A 75 -8.35 21.15 -11.57
N THR A 76 -8.97 21.64 -10.51
CA THR A 76 -8.49 22.78 -9.73
C THR A 76 -8.08 22.35 -8.32
N GLY A 77 -7.38 23.25 -7.57
CA GLY A 77 -7.03 23.02 -6.17
C GLY A 77 -5.83 22.10 -5.94
N LYS A 78 -5.01 21.86 -6.96
CA LYS A 78 -3.74 21.18 -6.82
C LYS A 78 -2.61 22.17 -6.53
N GLU A 79 -1.74 21.79 -5.60
CA GLU A 79 -0.48 22.50 -5.38
C GLU A 79 0.64 21.82 -6.18
N PHE A 80 1.34 22.58 -7.00
CA PHE A 80 2.47 22.14 -7.82
C PHE A 80 3.79 22.56 -7.16
N ALA A 81 4.86 21.77 -7.39
CA ALA A 81 6.18 22.12 -6.92
C ALA A 81 6.73 23.29 -7.78
N PRO A 82 7.16 24.43 -7.19
CA PRO A 82 7.58 25.61 -7.95
C PRO A 82 8.72 25.38 -8.95
N LYS A 83 9.57 24.37 -8.70
CA LYS A 83 10.69 23.96 -9.56
C LYS A 83 10.51 22.53 -10.10
N GLY A 84 9.32 21.98 -10.01
CA GLY A 84 9.03 20.64 -10.48
C GLY A 84 9.02 20.56 -12.02
N PRO A 85 9.24 19.37 -12.58
CA PRO A 85 9.18 19.16 -14.01
C PRO A 85 7.76 19.28 -14.57
N ASP A 86 7.69 19.64 -15.86
CA ASP A 86 6.44 19.59 -16.61
C ASP A 86 6.15 18.12 -17.01
N PRO A 87 5.03 17.54 -16.58
CA PRO A 87 4.70 16.15 -16.87
C PRO A 87 4.46 15.87 -18.36
N GLU A 88 4.28 16.89 -19.20
CA GLU A 88 4.15 16.70 -20.64
C GLU A 88 5.50 16.68 -21.36
N LYS A 89 6.59 17.03 -20.66
CA LYS A 89 7.95 17.03 -21.20
C LYS A 89 8.81 15.89 -20.67
N THR A 90 8.42 15.27 -19.56
CA THR A 90 9.14 14.14 -18.97
C THR A 90 8.20 13.13 -18.35
N ASP A 91 8.61 11.87 -18.39
CA ASP A 91 7.89 10.78 -17.69
C ASP A 91 8.42 10.58 -16.27
N ARG A 92 9.62 11.04 -15.94
CA ARG A 92 10.19 10.96 -14.60
C ARG A 92 9.59 12.04 -13.69
N VAL A 93 8.35 11.81 -13.28
CA VAL A 93 7.59 12.78 -12.49
C VAL A 93 6.49 12.11 -11.66
N MET A 94 6.29 12.62 -10.43
CA MET A 94 5.15 12.28 -9.58
C MET A 94 4.00 13.23 -9.86
N LEU A 95 2.83 12.70 -10.16
CA LEU A 95 1.61 13.46 -10.40
C LEU A 95 0.78 13.56 -9.12
N VAL A 96 0.25 14.74 -8.83
CA VAL A 96 -0.78 14.93 -7.81
C VAL A 96 -2.12 14.44 -8.36
N ARG A 97 -2.74 13.49 -7.68
CA ARG A 97 -4.02 12.89 -8.08
C ARG A 97 -5.07 13.07 -7.01
N ASN A 98 -6.26 13.50 -7.41
CA ASN A 98 -7.41 13.53 -6.50
C ASN A 98 -7.91 12.11 -6.28
N ARG A 99 -8.15 11.78 -5.02
CA ARG A 99 -8.67 10.47 -4.65
C ARG A 99 -10.15 10.37 -5.02
N ILE A 100 -10.48 9.36 -5.81
CA ILE A 100 -11.85 8.95 -6.07
C ILE A 100 -12.00 7.53 -5.49
N SER A 101 -12.67 7.42 -4.35
CA SER A 101 -13.00 6.14 -3.74
C SER A 101 -14.51 6.02 -3.58
N ARG A 102 -15.07 4.90 -4.00
CA ARG A 102 -16.50 4.66 -3.96
C ARG A 102 -16.77 3.25 -3.48
N ILE A 103 -17.85 3.10 -2.70
CA ILE A 103 -18.41 1.79 -2.33
C ILE A 103 -19.58 1.52 -3.25
N PHE A 104 -19.58 0.37 -3.93
CA PHE A 104 -20.72 -0.10 -4.70
C PHE A 104 -21.57 -1.00 -3.79
N TYR A 105 -22.79 -0.54 -3.47
CA TYR A 105 -23.73 -1.24 -2.62
C TYR A 105 -25.16 -0.97 -3.09
N LEU A 106 -26.01 -2.01 -3.11
CA LEU A 106 -27.41 -1.92 -3.59
C LEU A 106 -27.52 -1.31 -5.00
N HIS A 107 -26.63 -1.70 -5.92
CA HIS A 107 -26.55 -1.14 -7.28
C HIS A 107 -26.35 0.38 -7.34
N LYS A 108 -25.82 1.00 -6.26
CA LYS A 108 -25.54 2.44 -6.18
C LYS A 108 -24.14 2.69 -5.67
N PHE A 109 -23.54 3.82 -6.08
CA PHE A 109 -22.26 4.25 -5.59
C PHE A 109 -22.41 5.19 -4.39
N PHE A 110 -21.67 4.87 -3.32
CA PHE A 110 -21.49 5.70 -2.14
C PHE A 110 -20.07 6.25 -2.12
N ASP A 111 -19.91 7.50 -1.71
CA ASP A 111 -18.59 8.08 -1.50
C ASP A 111 -17.86 7.38 -0.33
N TYR A 112 -16.54 7.23 -0.43
CA TYR A 112 -15.70 6.74 0.67
C TYR A 112 -14.61 7.78 1.00
N PRO A 113 -14.46 8.22 2.26
CA PRO A 113 -15.29 7.87 3.43
C PRO A 113 -16.76 8.25 3.22
N ILE A 114 -17.65 7.50 3.92
CA ILE A 114 -19.09 7.76 3.82
C ILE A 114 -19.37 9.18 4.29
N SER A 115 -19.90 10.00 3.38
CA SER A 115 -20.25 11.38 3.67
C SER A 115 -21.75 11.49 3.97
N LEU A 116 -22.12 12.37 4.91
CA LEU A 116 -23.52 12.62 5.27
C LEU A 116 -24.20 13.58 4.28
N LYS A 117 -23.96 13.37 2.97
CA LYS A 117 -24.63 14.13 1.91
C LYS A 117 -26.04 13.60 1.67
N LEU A 118 -26.94 14.45 1.20
CA LEU A 118 -28.31 14.06 0.85
C LEU A 118 -28.33 12.83 -0.06
N LYS A 119 -27.38 12.73 -1.00
CA LYS A 119 -27.23 11.58 -1.90
C LYS A 119 -26.99 10.26 -1.17
N THR A 120 -26.28 10.26 -0.05
CA THR A 120 -26.07 9.05 0.76
C THR A 120 -27.39 8.54 1.33
N PHE A 121 -28.20 9.43 1.88
CA PHE A 121 -29.50 9.10 2.45
C PHE A 121 -30.51 8.62 1.38
N THR A 122 -30.55 9.32 0.24
CA THR A 122 -31.41 8.91 -0.89
C THR A 122 -30.99 7.56 -1.49
N ASN A 123 -29.68 7.28 -1.52
CA ASN A 123 -29.18 6.00 -1.98
C ASN A 123 -29.47 4.85 -1.01
N MET A 124 -29.41 5.09 0.30
CA MET A 124 -29.77 4.11 1.33
C MET A 124 -31.27 3.85 1.39
N GLY A 125 -32.07 4.85 1.13
CA GLY A 125 -33.52 4.84 1.32
C GLY A 125 -33.91 5.12 2.79
N LEU A 126 -35.19 5.50 3.00
CA LEU A 126 -35.68 6.00 4.28
C LEU A 126 -35.55 4.97 5.41
N PHE A 127 -36.00 3.74 5.19
CA PHE A 127 -36.01 2.70 6.23
C PHE A 127 -34.58 2.36 6.72
N ARG A 128 -33.63 2.16 5.81
CA ARG A 128 -32.24 1.89 6.17
C ARG A 128 -31.57 3.08 6.85
N THR A 129 -31.93 4.29 6.45
CA THR A 129 -31.42 5.52 7.10
C THR A 129 -31.89 5.60 8.55
N ILE A 130 -33.16 5.31 8.82
CA ILE A 130 -33.73 5.27 10.19
C ILE A 130 -33.03 4.15 10.99
N GLU A 131 -32.97 2.94 10.42
CA GLU A 131 -32.30 1.80 11.06
C GLU A 131 -30.83 2.12 11.43
N ALA A 132 -30.10 2.74 10.51
CA ALA A 132 -28.70 3.16 10.73
C ALA A 132 -28.61 4.21 11.85
N GLY A 133 -29.52 5.19 11.87
CA GLY A 133 -29.61 6.20 12.91
C GLY A 133 -29.91 5.62 14.29
N CYS A 134 -30.92 4.78 14.39
CA CYS A 134 -31.27 4.08 15.64
C CYS A 134 -30.13 3.17 16.11
N GLY A 135 -29.51 2.41 15.19
CA GLY A 135 -28.40 1.53 15.52
C GLY A 135 -27.17 2.31 15.99
N TYR A 136 -26.90 3.48 15.42
CA TYR A 136 -25.83 4.36 15.88
C TYR A 136 -26.12 4.89 17.29
N VAL A 137 -27.31 5.44 17.53
CA VAL A 137 -27.72 5.93 18.87
C VAL A 137 -27.61 4.81 19.90
N TRP A 138 -28.08 3.61 19.58
CA TRP A 138 -27.91 2.44 20.45
C TRP A 138 -26.46 2.16 20.77
N SER A 139 -25.55 2.21 19.79
CA SER A 139 -24.13 1.94 19.99
C SER A 139 -23.42 3.02 20.83
N VAL A 140 -23.97 4.24 20.92
CA VAL A 140 -23.42 5.30 21.79
C VAL A 140 -23.65 4.94 23.27
N PHE A 141 -24.84 4.44 23.61
CA PHE A 141 -25.22 4.11 24.98
C PHE A 141 -24.78 2.71 25.41
N PHE A 142 -24.76 1.74 24.50
CA PHE A 142 -24.47 0.33 24.80
C PHE A 142 -23.20 -0.13 24.07
N LYS A 143 -22.05 0.23 24.65
CA LYS A 143 -20.73 -0.17 24.13
C LYS A 143 -20.45 -1.65 24.40
N LYS A 144 -19.89 -2.34 23.42
CA LYS A 144 -19.36 -3.70 23.54
C LYS A 144 -17.87 -3.68 23.93
N PRO A 145 -17.36 -4.73 24.61
CA PRO A 145 -15.90 -4.89 24.76
C PRO A 145 -15.20 -4.93 23.39
N GLU A 146 -14.18 -4.11 23.18
CA GLU A 146 -13.45 -4.02 21.90
C GLU A 146 -12.41 -5.15 21.80
N THR A 147 -12.85 -6.40 21.85
CA THR A 147 -12.00 -7.59 21.71
C THR A 147 -11.83 -8.00 20.24
N SER A 148 -12.70 -7.55 19.35
CA SER A 148 -12.67 -7.87 17.94
C SER A 148 -12.87 -6.63 17.06
N LEU A 149 -12.45 -6.74 15.80
CA LEU A 149 -12.67 -5.70 14.79
C LEU A 149 -14.17 -5.44 14.54
N GLU A 150 -15.00 -6.47 14.63
CA GLU A 150 -16.46 -6.34 14.57
C GLU A 150 -16.97 -5.40 15.67
N ASN A 151 -16.64 -5.67 16.93
CA ASN A 151 -17.07 -4.85 18.05
C ASN A 151 -16.53 -3.42 17.97
N PHE A 152 -15.29 -3.27 17.49
CA PHE A 152 -14.68 -1.98 17.23
C PHE A 152 -15.52 -1.14 16.23
N TYR A 153 -15.95 -1.72 15.13
CA TYR A 153 -16.78 -1.03 14.14
C TYR A 153 -18.21 -0.78 14.65
N ILE A 154 -18.82 -1.76 15.29
CA ILE A 154 -20.16 -1.62 15.86
C ILE A 154 -20.23 -0.48 16.87
N ASN A 155 -19.22 -0.35 17.73
CA ASN A 155 -19.13 0.73 18.71
C ASN A 155 -19.05 2.14 18.09
N ARG A 156 -18.50 2.24 16.88
CA ARG A 156 -18.27 3.52 16.19
C ARG A 156 -19.37 3.91 15.21
N PHE A 157 -19.96 2.92 14.56
CA PHE A 157 -20.89 3.17 13.46
C PHE A 157 -22.29 2.60 13.71
N GLY A 158 -22.45 1.76 14.73
CA GLY A 158 -23.66 0.97 14.94
C GLY A 158 -23.72 -0.28 14.07
N LYS A 159 -24.46 -1.29 14.52
CA LYS A 159 -24.56 -2.60 13.86
C LYS A 159 -25.08 -2.52 12.41
N PRO A 160 -26.10 -1.69 12.07
CA PRO A 160 -26.59 -1.60 10.70
C PRO A 160 -25.54 -1.08 9.72
N LEU A 161 -24.83 0.02 10.03
CA LEU A 161 -23.77 0.55 9.15
C LEU A 161 -22.58 -0.39 9.05
N TYR A 162 -22.21 -1.07 10.15
CA TYR A 162 -21.20 -2.10 10.13
C TYR A 162 -21.53 -3.19 9.11
N ARG A 163 -22.74 -3.76 9.17
CA ARG A 163 -23.20 -4.78 8.23
C ARG A 163 -23.21 -4.31 6.77
N MET A 164 -23.67 -3.08 6.52
CA MET A 164 -23.81 -2.55 5.17
C MET A 164 -22.44 -2.31 4.48
N PHE A 165 -21.43 -1.85 5.22
CA PHE A 165 -20.24 -1.28 4.59
C PHE A 165 -18.92 -1.92 5.03
N PHE A 166 -18.89 -2.68 6.12
CA PHE A 166 -17.63 -3.18 6.67
C PHE A 166 -17.59 -4.71 6.77
N GLU A 167 -18.66 -5.39 7.10
CA GLU A 167 -18.69 -6.83 7.38
C GLU A 167 -18.22 -7.64 6.17
N ASP A 168 -19.01 -7.64 5.10
CA ASP A 168 -18.72 -8.41 3.87
C ASP A 168 -17.41 -7.95 3.19
N TYR A 169 -17.15 -6.64 3.19
CA TYR A 169 -15.92 -6.10 2.60
C TYR A 169 -14.68 -6.60 3.35
N THR A 170 -14.71 -6.53 4.67
CA THR A 170 -13.59 -6.96 5.51
C THR A 170 -13.37 -8.46 5.39
N GLU A 171 -14.43 -9.25 5.41
CA GLU A 171 -14.34 -10.70 5.24
C GLU A 171 -13.77 -11.08 3.87
N LYS A 172 -14.21 -10.44 2.79
CA LYS A 172 -13.66 -10.65 1.44
C LYS A 172 -12.18 -10.31 1.33
N VAL A 173 -11.76 -9.19 1.95
CA VAL A 173 -10.36 -8.73 1.89
C VAL A 173 -9.44 -9.61 2.72
N TRP A 174 -9.89 -10.08 3.88
CA TRP A 174 -9.03 -10.81 4.82
C TRP A 174 -9.24 -12.33 4.79
N GLY A 175 -10.28 -12.81 4.11
CA GLY A 175 -10.65 -14.23 4.10
C GLY A 175 -11.12 -14.74 5.47
N VAL A 176 -11.31 -13.82 6.44
CA VAL A 176 -11.68 -14.14 7.81
C VAL A 176 -12.71 -13.13 8.30
N HIS A 177 -13.78 -13.62 8.95
CA HIS A 177 -14.83 -12.76 9.48
C HIS A 177 -14.27 -11.77 10.53
N PRO A 178 -14.72 -10.49 10.56
CA PRO A 178 -14.22 -9.45 11.47
C PRO A 178 -14.29 -9.79 12.96
N SER A 179 -15.18 -10.69 13.37
CA SER A 179 -15.26 -11.18 14.76
C SER A 179 -14.02 -11.96 15.22
N LYS A 180 -13.23 -12.50 14.27
CA LYS A 180 -11.99 -13.26 14.53
C LYS A 180 -10.72 -12.42 14.39
N LEU A 181 -10.85 -11.16 13.95
CA LEU A 181 -9.74 -10.20 13.83
C LEU A 181 -9.65 -9.34 15.08
N GLY A 182 -8.44 -9.06 15.55
CA GLY A 182 -8.19 -8.19 16.70
C GLY A 182 -8.63 -6.75 16.47
N ALA A 183 -9.11 -6.08 17.53
CA ALA A 183 -9.52 -4.68 17.46
C ALA A 183 -8.38 -3.71 17.14
N ASP A 184 -7.14 -4.05 17.53
CA ASP A 184 -5.93 -3.25 17.32
C ASP A 184 -5.72 -2.90 15.85
N TRP A 185 -6.08 -3.83 14.98
CA TRP A 185 -5.98 -3.66 13.54
C TRP A 185 -6.90 -2.54 13.02
N GLY A 186 -8.13 -2.47 13.55
CA GLY A 186 -9.06 -1.38 13.26
C GLY A 186 -8.59 -0.05 13.85
N ALA A 187 -8.01 -0.09 15.05
CA ALA A 187 -7.51 1.09 15.75
C ALA A 187 -6.38 1.78 14.98
N GLN A 188 -5.54 1.05 14.25
CA GLN A 188 -4.47 1.63 13.42
C GLN A 188 -4.99 2.32 12.16
N ARG A 189 -6.10 1.86 11.58
CA ARG A 189 -6.63 2.36 10.30
C ARG A 189 -7.81 3.31 10.41
N VAL A 190 -8.52 3.28 11.53
CA VAL A 190 -9.80 3.97 11.73
C VAL A 190 -9.79 4.83 13.01
N LYS A 191 -8.61 5.16 13.55
CA LYS A 191 -8.48 6.12 14.67
C LYS A 191 -9.13 7.45 14.27
N GLY A 192 -10.09 7.93 15.07
CA GLY A 192 -10.74 9.23 14.85
C GLY A 192 -11.99 9.22 13.97
N LEU A 193 -12.30 8.14 13.24
CA LEU A 193 -13.57 8.01 12.52
C LEU A 193 -14.71 7.69 13.50
N SER A 194 -15.26 8.71 14.13
CA SER A 194 -16.61 8.63 14.72
C SER A 194 -17.57 9.44 13.87
N VAL A 195 -18.83 9.04 13.80
CA VAL A 195 -19.88 9.83 13.11
C VAL A 195 -19.94 11.24 13.69
N PHE A 196 -19.69 11.38 14.98
CA PHE A 196 -19.63 12.68 15.67
C PHE A 196 -18.42 13.52 15.23
N ALA A 197 -17.25 12.91 15.03
CA ALA A 197 -16.06 13.60 14.50
C ALA A 197 -16.29 14.06 13.06
N ILE A 198 -16.91 13.21 12.22
CA ILE A 198 -17.30 13.57 10.86
C ILE A 198 -18.30 14.73 10.84
N LEU A 199 -19.31 14.71 11.69
CA LEU A 199 -20.27 15.81 11.85
C LEU A 199 -19.58 17.12 12.31
N LYS A 200 -18.68 17.02 13.27
CA LYS A 200 -17.91 18.16 13.78
C LYS A 200 -16.98 18.74 12.71
N ASP A 201 -16.35 17.89 11.92
CA ASP A 201 -15.49 18.31 10.81
C ASP A 201 -16.29 18.95 9.67
N MET A 202 -17.47 18.44 9.37
CA MET A 202 -18.35 19.06 8.38
C MET A 202 -18.78 20.47 8.80
N LEU A 203 -19.06 20.66 10.08
CA LEU A 203 -19.37 22.00 10.64
C LEU A 203 -18.13 22.91 10.65
N LYS A 204 -16.92 22.38 10.90
CA LYS A 204 -15.66 23.12 10.85
C LYS A 204 -15.20 23.43 9.41
N LYS A 205 -15.33 22.50 8.46
CA LYS A 205 -14.93 22.71 7.03
C LYS A 205 -15.73 23.82 6.35
N SER A 206 -16.87 24.22 6.93
CA SER A 206 -17.57 25.46 6.53
C SER A 206 -16.76 26.72 6.86
N PHE A 207 -15.73 26.66 7.69
CA PHE A 207 -15.03 27.83 8.24
C PHE A 207 -13.49 27.80 8.14
N SER A 208 -12.81 26.76 7.65
CA SER A 208 -11.33 26.73 7.64
C SER A 208 -10.72 25.98 6.45
N LYS A 209 -9.72 26.62 5.83
CA LYS A 209 -9.10 26.24 4.53
C LYS A 209 -7.69 25.64 4.63
N LYS A 210 -7.20 25.23 5.80
CA LYS A 210 -5.85 24.64 5.94
C LYS A 210 -5.85 23.39 6.80
N GLU A 211 -5.54 22.23 6.18
CA GLU A 211 -5.27 20.98 6.86
C GLU A 211 -3.76 20.80 7.09
N ASN A 212 -3.37 20.47 8.32
CA ASN A 212 -2.02 20.02 8.64
C ASN A 212 -1.93 18.52 8.29
N LEU A 213 -1.16 18.17 7.26
CA LEU A 213 -0.95 16.80 6.76
C LEU A 213 -0.46 15.79 7.81
N LYS A 214 0.11 16.26 8.93
CA LYS A 214 0.66 15.39 9.99
C LYS A 214 -0.38 14.71 10.87
N GLU A 215 -1.63 15.16 10.87
CA GLU A 215 -2.71 14.63 11.72
C GLU A 215 -3.82 13.92 10.94
N VAL A 216 -3.73 13.88 9.60
CA VAL A 216 -4.76 13.28 8.76
C VAL A 216 -4.55 11.76 8.68
N GLU A 217 -5.59 11.02 9.01
CA GLU A 217 -5.58 9.56 8.84
C GLU A 217 -5.59 9.18 7.37
N THR A 218 -4.90 8.08 7.04
CA THR A 218 -4.72 7.59 5.66
C THR A 218 -6.05 7.42 4.90
N SER A 219 -7.15 7.21 5.62
CA SER A 219 -8.50 7.08 5.05
C SER A 219 -9.15 8.40 4.62
N LEU A 220 -8.65 9.55 5.12
CA LEU A 220 -9.22 10.89 4.86
C LEU A 220 -8.43 11.70 3.83
N ILE A 221 -7.33 11.16 3.31
CA ILE A 221 -6.49 11.84 2.33
C ILE A 221 -7.28 12.05 1.04
N GLU A 222 -7.48 13.30 0.65
CA GLU A 222 -8.19 13.69 -0.57
C GLU A 222 -7.28 13.68 -1.81
N GLN A 223 -5.98 13.93 -1.61
CA GLN A 223 -4.98 13.93 -2.68
C GLN A 223 -3.83 12.99 -2.31
N PHE A 224 -3.25 12.37 -3.31
CA PHE A 224 -2.07 11.53 -3.19
C PHE A 224 -1.15 11.77 -4.38
N VAL A 225 0.10 11.35 -4.27
CA VAL A 225 1.04 11.41 -5.38
C VAL A 225 1.21 10.03 -6.03
N TYR A 226 1.49 10.03 -7.33
CA TYR A 226 1.55 8.80 -8.12
C TYR A 226 2.54 8.96 -9.28
N PRO A 227 3.48 8.02 -9.50
CA PRO A 227 4.34 8.07 -10.67
C PRO A 227 3.54 8.11 -11.96
N LYS A 228 3.95 8.92 -12.94
CA LYS A 228 3.20 9.11 -14.19
C LYS A 228 2.88 7.80 -14.90
N LEU A 229 3.78 6.85 -14.89
CA LEU A 229 3.65 5.56 -15.57
C LEU A 229 3.37 4.39 -14.63
N GLY A 230 2.86 4.66 -13.42
CA GLY A 230 2.55 3.67 -12.39
C GLY A 230 3.65 3.51 -11.34
N PRO A 231 3.37 2.88 -10.19
CA PRO A 231 4.31 2.75 -9.07
C PRO A 231 5.56 1.95 -9.43
N GLY A 232 5.47 1.00 -10.37
CA GLY A 232 6.62 0.25 -10.88
C GLY A 232 7.68 1.16 -11.51
N GLN A 233 7.29 2.29 -12.09
CA GLN A 233 8.22 3.24 -12.69
C GLN A 233 9.27 3.76 -11.70
N LEU A 234 8.91 3.99 -10.43
CA LEU A 234 9.89 4.40 -9.43
C LEU A 234 10.99 3.34 -9.28
N TRP A 235 10.59 2.08 -9.17
CA TRP A 235 11.52 0.98 -8.97
C TRP A 235 12.36 0.70 -10.21
N GLU A 236 11.78 0.82 -11.40
CA GLU A 236 12.50 0.78 -12.68
C GLU A 236 13.55 1.89 -12.76
N THR A 237 13.20 3.11 -12.31
CA THR A 237 14.13 4.24 -12.25
C THR A 237 15.27 3.99 -11.26
N VAL A 238 14.96 3.50 -10.07
CA VAL A 238 15.98 3.15 -9.06
C VAL A 238 16.90 2.05 -9.57
N ALA A 239 16.37 1.03 -10.24
CA ALA A 239 17.18 -0.05 -10.81
C ALA A 239 18.15 0.47 -11.88
N GLY A 240 17.68 1.36 -12.75
CA GLY A 240 18.52 2.04 -13.74
C GLY A 240 19.66 2.83 -13.07
N GLU A 241 19.33 3.63 -12.05
CA GLU A 241 20.35 4.40 -11.32
C GLU A 241 21.34 3.51 -10.54
N VAL A 242 20.90 2.36 -10.00
CA VAL A 242 21.79 1.38 -9.38
C VAL A 242 22.79 0.86 -10.40
N SER A 243 22.32 0.49 -11.59
CA SER A 243 23.19 -0.02 -12.66
C SER A 243 24.16 1.07 -13.19
N GLU A 244 23.69 2.31 -13.37
CA GLU A 244 24.52 3.45 -13.78
C GLU A 244 25.62 3.79 -12.77
N LYS A 245 25.37 3.55 -11.49
CA LYS A 245 26.32 3.77 -10.39
C LYS A 245 27.26 2.58 -10.14
N GLY A 246 27.20 1.53 -10.96
CA GLY A 246 28.10 0.39 -10.90
C GLY A 246 27.60 -0.79 -10.04
N GLY A 247 26.35 -0.76 -9.57
CA GLY A 247 25.69 -1.94 -8.99
C GLY A 247 25.09 -2.85 -10.07
N GLU A 248 24.69 -4.04 -9.69
CA GLU A 248 24.06 -4.99 -10.60
C GLU A 248 22.61 -5.25 -10.20
N VAL A 249 21.72 -5.31 -11.19
CA VAL A 249 20.32 -5.74 -11.02
C VAL A 249 20.01 -6.87 -12.01
N ILE A 250 19.82 -8.07 -11.50
CA ILE A 250 19.68 -9.29 -12.29
C ILE A 250 18.27 -9.82 -12.08
N THR A 251 17.45 -9.75 -13.13
CA THR A 251 16.08 -10.28 -13.17
C THR A 251 16.03 -11.74 -13.57
N GLU A 252 14.86 -12.38 -13.45
CA GLU A 252 14.63 -13.79 -13.75
C GLU A 252 15.63 -14.74 -13.07
N THR A 253 16.10 -14.32 -11.88
CA THR A 253 17.18 -15.02 -11.17
C THR A 253 16.81 -15.16 -9.69
N PRO A 254 15.93 -16.12 -9.34
CA PRO A 254 15.50 -16.36 -7.97
C PRO A 254 16.66 -16.85 -7.09
N VAL A 255 16.72 -16.34 -5.85
CA VAL A 255 17.57 -16.90 -4.80
C VAL A 255 16.87 -18.16 -4.25
N LYS A 256 17.52 -19.31 -4.36
CA LYS A 256 17.00 -20.61 -3.92
C LYS A 256 17.53 -21.04 -2.56
N GLU A 257 18.78 -20.74 -2.25
CA GLU A 257 19.40 -21.13 -0.98
C GLU A 257 20.26 -20.01 -0.42
N ILE A 258 20.30 -19.93 0.89
CA ILE A 258 21.07 -18.95 1.66
C ILE A 258 21.99 -19.74 2.59
N HIS A 259 23.29 -19.69 2.34
CA HIS A 259 24.29 -20.46 3.08
C HIS A 259 24.80 -19.66 4.28
N ILE A 260 24.69 -20.27 5.45
CA ILE A 260 25.08 -19.67 6.74
C ILE A 260 26.17 -20.53 7.38
N GLU A 261 27.29 -19.88 7.74
CA GLU A 261 28.35 -20.49 8.53
C GLU A 261 28.48 -19.72 9.85
N GLY A 262 28.26 -20.46 10.94
CA GLY A 262 28.24 -19.85 12.27
C GLY A 262 27.09 -18.83 12.39
N ASN A 263 27.43 -17.56 12.44
CA ASN A 263 26.44 -16.45 12.57
C ASN A 263 26.49 -15.47 11.37
N ARG A 264 26.98 -15.94 10.22
CA ARG A 264 27.10 -15.08 9.01
C ARG A 264 26.56 -15.80 7.79
N VAL A 265 25.88 -15.04 6.92
CA VAL A 265 25.63 -15.50 5.55
C VAL A 265 26.94 -15.37 4.77
N THR A 266 27.34 -16.45 4.11
CA THR A 266 28.59 -16.53 3.34
C THR A 266 28.34 -16.49 1.83
N SER A 267 27.20 -17.04 1.39
CA SER A 267 26.84 -17.07 -0.02
C SER A 267 25.34 -17.29 -0.19
N VAL A 268 24.87 -17.09 -1.42
CA VAL A 268 23.53 -17.45 -1.87
C VAL A 268 23.61 -18.32 -3.12
N THR A 269 22.72 -19.30 -3.26
CA THR A 269 22.55 -20.04 -4.52
C THR A 269 21.41 -19.40 -5.30
N VAL A 270 21.70 -18.94 -6.50
CA VAL A 270 20.73 -18.41 -7.46
C VAL A 270 20.50 -19.41 -8.60
N GLU A 271 19.32 -19.32 -9.22
CA GLU A 271 18.96 -20.11 -10.38
C GLU A 271 18.80 -19.19 -11.60
N THR A 272 19.58 -19.44 -12.64
CA THR A 272 19.52 -18.66 -13.88
C THR A 272 18.28 -19.04 -14.72
N PRO A 273 17.90 -18.24 -15.72
CA PRO A 273 16.82 -18.58 -16.64
C PRO A 273 17.00 -19.92 -17.40
N SER A 274 18.25 -20.38 -17.53
CA SER A 274 18.56 -21.68 -18.11
C SER A 274 18.36 -22.86 -17.15
N GLY A 275 18.01 -22.60 -15.88
CA GLY A 275 17.88 -23.61 -14.82
C GLY A 275 19.22 -24.01 -14.17
N GLU A 276 20.31 -23.35 -14.52
CA GLU A 276 21.61 -23.56 -13.90
C GLU A 276 21.65 -22.91 -12.51
N ARG A 277 22.14 -23.64 -11.51
CA ARG A 277 22.36 -23.13 -10.17
C ARG A 277 23.79 -22.64 -10.00
N ARG A 278 23.94 -21.43 -9.50
CA ARG A 278 25.23 -20.81 -9.23
C ARG A 278 25.28 -20.28 -7.82
N GLU A 279 26.36 -20.57 -7.13
CA GLU A 279 26.67 -20.01 -5.82
C GLU A 279 27.37 -18.66 -5.99
N VAL A 280 26.88 -17.64 -5.26
CA VAL A 280 27.40 -16.28 -5.27
C VAL A 280 27.83 -15.93 -3.85
N PRO A 281 29.12 -15.71 -3.58
CA PRO A 281 29.60 -15.29 -2.27
C PRO A 281 29.13 -13.86 -1.95
N CYS A 282 28.92 -13.58 -0.68
CA CYS A 282 28.56 -12.24 -0.22
C CYS A 282 29.08 -11.95 1.20
N ASP A 283 29.45 -10.70 1.44
CA ASP A 283 29.85 -10.22 2.77
C ASP A 283 28.65 -9.78 3.60
N TYR A 284 27.60 -9.27 2.93
CA TYR A 284 26.35 -8.81 3.53
C TYR A 284 25.16 -9.31 2.70
N PHE A 285 24.12 -9.69 3.39
CA PHE A 285 22.88 -10.17 2.78
C PHE A 285 21.67 -9.36 3.29
N LEU A 286 20.94 -8.75 2.37
CA LEU A 286 19.69 -8.02 2.63
C LEU A 286 18.54 -8.76 1.95
N SER A 287 17.65 -9.36 2.71
CA SER A 287 16.51 -10.12 2.18
C SER A 287 15.23 -9.28 2.14
N SER A 288 14.55 -9.34 1.00
CA SER A 288 13.15 -8.93 0.85
C SER A 288 12.23 -10.11 0.48
N LEU A 289 12.72 -11.33 0.62
CA LEU A 289 11.93 -12.55 0.42
C LEU A 289 10.75 -12.62 1.38
N PRO A 290 9.62 -13.20 1.00
CA PRO A 290 8.58 -13.58 1.96
C PRO A 290 9.19 -14.44 3.07
N LEU A 291 8.80 -14.20 4.32
CA LEU A 291 9.44 -14.84 5.48
C LEU A 291 9.42 -16.37 5.40
N LYS A 292 8.34 -16.93 4.86
CA LYS A 292 8.20 -18.36 4.60
C LYS A 292 9.30 -18.89 3.66
N ASP A 293 9.53 -18.19 2.55
CA ASP A 293 10.51 -18.60 1.55
C ASP A 293 11.94 -18.36 2.06
N LEU A 294 12.15 -17.28 2.81
CA LEU A 294 13.41 -17.01 3.50
C LEU A 294 13.79 -18.16 4.43
N ILE A 295 12.88 -18.59 5.32
CA ILE A 295 13.15 -19.66 6.28
C ILE A 295 13.41 -21.01 5.57
N ARG A 296 12.66 -21.31 4.49
CA ARG A 296 12.85 -22.52 3.69
C ARG A 296 14.19 -22.56 2.95
N SER A 297 14.72 -21.41 2.57
CA SER A 297 15.96 -21.31 1.79
C SER A 297 17.24 -21.39 2.64
N ILE A 298 17.14 -21.30 3.97
CA ILE A 298 18.31 -21.34 4.87
C ILE A 298 19.00 -22.71 4.81
N ARG A 299 20.33 -22.70 4.70
CA ARG A 299 21.24 -23.88 4.74
C ARG A 299 22.39 -23.60 5.68
N GLY A 300 22.99 -24.66 6.22
CA GLY A 300 24.17 -24.59 7.06
C GLY A 300 23.92 -24.44 8.56
N ILE A 301 22.68 -24.10 8.95
CA ILE A 301 22.23 -24.09 10.35
C ILE A 301 20.90 -24.83 10.49
N ASP A 302 20.63 -25.36 11.67
CA ASP A 302 19.32 -25.91 11.99
C ASP A 302 18.40 -24.80 12.49
N VAL A 303 17.35 -24.52 11.72
CA VAL A 303 16.32 -23.55 12.12
C VAL A 303 15.37 -24.25 13.09
N PRO A 304 15.07 -23.68 14.29
CA PRO A 304 14.16 -24.29 15.24
C PRO A 304 12.78 -24.59 14.64
N ASP A 305 12.19 -25.73 15.02
CA ASP A 305 10.92 -26.20 14.45
C ASP A 305 9.74 -25.27 14.72
N ASP A 306 9.74 -24.56 15.84
CA ASP A 306 8.74 -23.53 16.15
C ASP A 306 8.84 -22.33 15.21
N VAL A 307 10.06 -21.91 14.82
CA VAL A 307 10.29 -20.86 13.84
C VAL A 307 9.81 -21.30 12.45
N LYS A 308 10.15 -22.53 12.03
CA LYS A 308 9.65 -23.12 10.78
C LYS A 308 8.12 -23.13 10.73
N ARG A 309 7.50 -23.65 11.80
CA ARG A 309 6.04 -23.72 11.92
C ARG A 309 5.40 -22.33 11.86
N ILE A 310 5.91 -21.36 12.62
CA ILE A 310 5.38 -19.98 12.62
C ILE A 310 5.48 -19.37 11.23
N ALA A 311 6.62 -19.53 10.55
CA ALA A 311 6.81 -19.01 9.19
C ALA A 311 5.84 -19.66 8.18
N GLU A 312 5.57 -20.98 8.32
CA GLU A 312 4.62 -21.69 7.45
C GLU A 312 3.16 -21.27 7.68
N GLU A 313 2.80 -21.01 8.95
CA GLU A 313 1.44 -20.64 9.36
C GLU A 313 1.13 -19.14 9.14
N LEU A 314 2.12 -18.29 8.83
CA LEU A 314 1.88 -16.89 8.56
C LEU A 314 0.93 -16.73 7.37
N PRO A 315 -0.30 -16.21 7.58
CA PRO A 315 -1.23 -16.02 6.50
C PRO A 315 -0.78 -14.85 5.62
N LEU A 316 -0.69 -15.07 4.32
CA LEU A 316 -0.66 -13.97 3.37
C LEU A 316 -2.06 -13.37 3.28
N SER A 317 -2.18 -12.05 3.45
CA SER A 317 -3.48 -11.39 3.29
C SER A 317 -3.95 -11.51 1.84
N LEU A 318 -5.27 -11.49 1.61
CA LEU A 318 -5.86 -11.52 0.27
C LEU A 318 -5.37 -10.39 -0.64
N ILE A 319 -4.90 -9.27 -0.09
CA ILE A 319 -4.22 -8.22 -0.86
C ILE A 319 -2.97 -8.75 -1.55
N HIS A 320 -2.29 -9.73 -0.95
CA HIS A 320 -1.13 -10.40 -1.52
C HIS A 320 -1.48 -11.67 -2.31
N ILE A 321 -2.67 -12.24 -2.09
CA ILE A 321 -3.15 -13.46 -2.75
C ILE A 321 -3.94 -13.15 -4.02
N SER A 322 -4.58 -11.99 -4.10
CA SER A 322 -5.27 -11.54 -5.31
C SER A 322 -4.29 -11.02 -6.36
N GLU A 323 -3.30 -11.82 -6.68
CA GLU A 323 -2.61 -11.63 -7.95
C GLU A 323 -3.62 -11.88 -9.08
N PRO A 324 -3.81 -10.93 -10.01
CA PRO A 324 -4.74 -11.09 -11.12
C PRO A 324 -4.32 -12.19 -12.12
N THR A 325 -3.29 -12.95 -11.81
CA THR A 325 -2.71 -14.01 -12.64
C THR A 325 -3.24 -15.41 -12.31
N ARG A 326 -4.22 -15.55 -11.41
CA ARG A 326 -4.93 -16.84 -11.31
C ARG A 326 -6.15 -16.84 -12.21
N PRO A 327 -6.21 -17.77 -13.19
CA PRO A 327 -7.36 -17.95 -14.05
C PRO A 327 -8.62 -18.33 -13.26
#